data_7dcf8c780fec8a2071e0afc11392adb7
#
_entry.id   7dcf8c780fec8a2071e0afc11392adb7
#
_cell.length_a   1.000
_cell.length_b   1.000
_cell.length_c   1.000
_cell.angle_alpha   90.00
_cell.angle_beta   90.00
_cell.angle_gamma   90.00
#
_symmetry.space_group_name_H-M   'P 1'
#
loop_
_entity.id
_entity.type
_entity.pdbx_description
1 polymer ?
#
loop_
_entity_poly.entity_id
_entity_poly.type
_entity_poly.pdbx_seq_one_letter_code
_entity_poly.pdbx_strand_id
1 'polypeptide(L)'
;MGRIVSAVVTWGEAYLGVIGPFPVSIPWWSEVEPVAAHLRQVLDVPVFVLRLLLVDGGEGGRDGHVTYHVAALNRPAPGLLAERPIDQAGLAGPEELRSPWARLEGICEVLSWASDTLSAAGRRMTGPAVQRKTWNLAALFRLPTGKGPVWLKTTPRFAADEGSVIAAFARVDPVLVPPVIGAGPRRVLLGHLPGEDCWDTSPQIITSAVQRLAAAQAILAGQPASLPPGLPDRRTPVIAGQISALLDGPVASELSAGEVAAARGLISRFPLLDECGLPDTLVHGDFHPGNWRSDGGPAAIVDWADAHFGNPVLDGLRACDFLPPGKRPAAARAWIDAWASRIPGGEPARALRIAEPLAHLTYAVRYQEFLDGIEPSERIYHVGDPAAAIRAALRSAKDQR
;
A
#
# COMPACT_ATOMS: atom_id res chain seq x y z
N MET A 1 -20.35 0.21 -11.01
CA MET A 1 -21.11 -0.80 -10.25
C MET A 1 -20.56 -0.79 -8.84
N GLY A 2 -21.32 -1.25 -7.84
CA GLY A 2 -20.88 -1.31 -6.45
C GLY A 2 -20.78 -2.76 -6.01
N ARG A 3 -20.45 -2.98 -4.75
CA ARG A 3 -20.40 -4.31 -4.14
C ARG A 3 -21.62 -4.57 -3.25
N ILE A 4 -21.90 -5.84 -3.00
CA ILE A 4 -22.86 -6.28 -1.98
C ILE A 4 -22.08 -6.60 -0.71
N VAL A 5 -22.62 -6.25 0.45
CA VAL A 5 -21.94 -6.40 1.74
C VAL A 5 -22.81 -7.17 2.72
N SER A 6 -22.21 -8.12 3.41
CA SER A 6 -22.70 -8.70 4.66
C SER A 6 -21.71 -8.41 5.80
N ALA A 7 -22.21 -8.28 7.02
CA ALA A 7 -21.41 -8.02 8.20
C ALA A 7 -21.71 -9.06 9.29
N VAL A 8 -20.68 -9.76 9.72
CA VAL A 8 -20.69 -10.60 10.93
C VAL A 8 -20.37 -9.71 12.10
N VAL A 9 -21.30 -9.53 13.01
CA VAL A 9 -21.21 -8.57 14.10
C VAL A 9 -20.88 -9.25 15.42
N THR A 10 -19.87 -8.72 16.12
CA THR A 10 -19.51 -9.12 17.47
C THR A 10 -19.60 -7.93 18.45
N TRP A 11 -19.78 -8.22 19.73
CA TRP A 11 -19.65 -7.29 20.84
C TRP A 11 -18.76 -7.92 21.92
N GLY A 12 -17.58 -7.38 22.14
CA GLY A 12 -16.52 -8.10 22.82
C GLY A 12 -16.23 -9.43 22.09
N GLU A 13 -16.21 -10.52 22.83
CA GLU A 13 -16.03 -11.88 22.27
C GLU A 13 -17.36 -12.51 21.80
N ALA A 14 -18.50 -11.89 22.12
CA ALA A 14 -19.80 -12.46 21.81
C ALA A 14 -20.19 -12.25 20.36
N TYR A 15 -20.45 -13.32 19.64
CA TYR A 15 -21.13 -13.29 18.34
C TYR A 15 -22.58 -12.85 18.54
N LEU A 16 -23.02 -11.86 17.76
CA LEU A 16 -24.38 -11.33 17.85
C LEU A 16 -25.26 -11.73 16.67
N GLY A 17 -24.68 -12.04 15.51
CA GLY A 17 -25.42 -12.37 14.28
C GLY A 17 -24.86 -11.69 13.04
N VAL A 18 -25.63 -11.70 11.96
CA VAL A 18 -25.26 -11.16 10.65
C VAL A 18 -26.25 -10.10 10.21
N ILE A 19 -25.75 -9.02 9.62
CA ILE A 19 -26.53 -8.02 8.88
C ILE A 19 -26.21 -8.15 7.39
N GLY A 20 -27.22 -7.93 6.56
CA GLY A 20 -27.09 -7.93 5.10
C GLY A 20 -27.74 -9.16 4.45
N PRO A 21 -27.65 -9.24 3.12
CA PRO A 21 -26.83 -8.41 2.23
C PRO A 21 -27.41 -7.00 2.01
N PHE A 22 -26.56 -5.99 1.83
CA PHE A 22 -26.91 -4.63 1.45
C PHE A 22 -25.94 -4.06 0.41
N PRO A 23 -26.40 -3.14 -0.50
CA PRO A 23 -25.54 -2.59 -1.53
C PRO A 23 -24.66 -1.46 -1.00
N VAL A 24 -23.45 -1.37 -1.52
CA VAL A 24 -22.50 -0.26 -1.31
C VAL A 24 -21.98 0.22 -2.67
N SER A 25 -22.10 1.52 -2.95
CA SER A 25 -21.76 2.10 -4.25
C SER A 25 -20.27 2.09 -4.58
N ILE A 26 -19.40 2.11 -3.56
CA ILE A 26 -17.96 2.04 -3.73
C ILE A 26 -17.55 0.57 -3.96
N PRO A 27 -16.88 0.23 -5.07
CA PRO A 27 -16.57 -1.16 -5.40
C PRO A 27 -15.43 -1.76 -4.55
N TRP A 28 -14.47 -0.94 -4.09
CA TRP A 28 -13.23 -1.38 -3.44
C TRP A 28 -13.47 -1.96 -2.04
N TRP A 29 -12.99 -3.19 -1.81
CA TRP A 29 -13.19 -3.90 -0.54
C TRP A 29 -12.54 -3.19 0.66
N SER A 30 -11.41 -2.53 0.45
CA SER A 30 -10.71 -1.79 1.52
C SER A 30 -11.43 -0.51 1.97
N GLU A 31 -12.31 0.07 1.16
CA GLU A 31 -13.06 1.30 1.48
C GLU A 31 -14.28 0.98 2.36
N VAL A 32 -14.11 1.12 3.67
CA VAL A 32 -15.10 0.65 4.66
C VAL A 32 -15.95 1.75 5.29
N GLU A 33 -15.66 3.03 5.03
CA GLU A 33 -16.45 4.13 5.60
C GLU A 33 -17.96 4.00 5.32
N PRO A 34 -18.42 3.72 4.07
CA PRO A 34 -19.85 3.58 3.81
C PRO A 34 -20.45 2.35 4.49
N VAL A 35 -19.66 1.27 4.66
CA VAL A 35 -20.10 0.08 5.41
C VAL A 35 -20.31 0.42 6.88
N ALA A 36 -19.33 1.04 7.51
CA ALA A 36 -19.42 1.46 8.91
C ALA A 36 -20.54 2.50 9.15
N ALA A 37 -20.76 3.40 8.19
CA ALA A 37 -21.86 4.38 8.25
C ALA A 37 -23.23 3.70 8.21
N HIS A 38 -23.45 2.78 7.26
CA HIS A 38 -24.70 2.00 7.16
C HIS A 38 -24.96 1.19 8.44
N LEU A 39 -23.95 0.47 8.92
CA LEU A 39 -24.10 -0.37 10.12
C LEU A 39 -24.37 0.45 11.38
N ARG A 40 -23.75 1.63 11.54
CA ARG A 40 -24.07 2.56 12.64
C ARG A 40 -25.52 3.01 12.60
N GLN A 41 -26.05 3.29 11.42
CA GLN A 41 -27.45 3.69 11.27
C GLN A 41 -28.42 2.54 11.61
N VAL A 42 -28.13 1.31 11.17
CA VAL A 42 -29.00 0.14 11.40
C VAL A 42 -28.93 -0.34 12.86
N LEU A 43 -27.74 -0.38 13.45
CA LEU A 43 -27.51 -0.91 14.80
C LEU A 43 -27.72 0.14 15.91
N ASP A 44 -27.74 1.43 15.55
CA ASP A 44 -27.77 2.57 16.48
C ASP A 44 -26.62 2.55 17.51
N VAL A 45 -25.47 1.97 17.15
CA VAL A 45 -24.26 1.94 17.96
C VAL A 45 -23.01 2.18 17.11
N PRO A 46 -21.93 2.73 17.69
CA PRO A 46 -20.64 2.83 17.01
C PRO A 46 -20.07 1.46 16.67
N VAL A 47 -19.48 1.35 15.45
CA VAL A 47 -18.87 0.11 14.97
C VAL A 47 -17.52 0.38 14.32
N PHE A 48 -16.65 -0.64 14.32
CA PHE A 48 -15.47 -0.71 13.47
C PHE A 48 -15.51 -1.97 12.59
N VAL A 49 -15.18 -1.81 11.33
CA VAL A 49 -14.91 -2.93 10.42
C VAL A 49 -13.50 -3.43 10.71
N LEU A 50 -13.37 -4.69 11.10
CA LEU A 50 -12.09 -5.25 11.52
C LEU A 50 -11.31 -5.84 10.34
N ARG A 51 -11.93 -6.73 9.56
CA ARG A 51 -11.29 -7.44 8.47
C ARG A 51 -12.28 -8.07 7.49
N LEU A 52 -11.75 -8.50 6.36
CA LEU A 52 -12.45 -9.33 5.40
C LEU A 52 -12.53 -10.78 5.90
N LEU A 53 -13.67 -11.42 5.74
CA LEU A 53 -13.87 -12.84 6.06
C LEU A 53 -14.05 -13.70 4.82
N LEU A 54 -14.86 -13.22 3.86
CA LEU A 54 -15.25 -13.98 2.69
C LEU A 54 -15.57 -13.05 1.52
N VAL A 55 -15.26 -13.50 0.32
CA VAL A 55 -15.69 -12.88 -0.93
C VAL A 55 -16.31 -13.93 -1.83
N ASP A 56 -17.44 -13.61 -2.43
CA ASP A 56 -18.08 -14.39 -3.49
C ASP A 56 -18.21 -13.52 -4.75
N GLY A 57 -17.49 -13.91 -5.79
CA GLY A 57 -17.33 -13.09 -6.98
C GLY A 57 -16.44 -11.85 -6.76
N GLY A 58 -16.30 -11.03 -7.79
CA GLY A 58 -15.37 -9.89 -7.79
C GLY A 58 -13.93 -10.31 -8.10
N GLU A 59 -13.08 -9.32 -8.34
CA GLU A 59 -11.68 -9.53 -8.73
C GLU A 59 -10.85 -8.29 -8.36
N GLY A 60 -9.58 -8.47 -8.01
CA GLY A 60 -8.65 -7.37 -7.76
C GLY A 60 -9.06 -6.44 -6.62
N GLY A 61 -9.64 -6.99 -5.55
CA GLY A 61 -10.04 -6.22 -4.37
C GLY A 61 -11.31 -5.38 -4.55
N ARG A 62 -12.15 -5.69 -5.54
CA ARG A 62 -13.35 -4.91 -5.89
C ARG A 62 -14.54 -5.77 -6.34
N ASP A 63 -15.74 -5.16 -6.26
CA ASP A 63 -17.02 -5.75 -6.67
C ASP A 63 -17.39 -7.03 -5.89
N GLY A 64 -18.33 -7.84 -6.37
CA GLY A 64 -18.77 -9.08 -5.73
C GLY A 64 -19.58 -8.91 -4.45
N HIS A 65 -19.74 -10.00 -3.71
CA HIS A 65 -20.36 -10.04 -2.38
C HIS A 65 -19.29 -10.25 -1.31
N VAL A 66 -19.13 -9.27 -0.43
CA VAL A 66 -18.05 -9.22 0.56
C VAL A 66 -18.63 -9.36 1.97
N THR A 67 -18.07 -10.25 2.76
CA THR A 67 -18.45 -10.41 4.18
C THR A 67 -17.32 -9.90 5.07
N TYR A 68 -17.64 -8.96 5.96
CA TYR A 68 -16.70 -8.40 6.92
C TYR A 68 -16.98 -8.89 8.33
N HIS A 69 -15.92 -8.98 9.14
CA HIS A 69 -16.02 -8.98 10.60
C HIS A 69 -16.13 -7.54 11.10
N VAL A 70 -17.11 -7.28 11.95
CA VAL A 70 -17.41 -5.95 12.49
C VAL A 70 -17.56 -6.04 14.00
N ALA A 71 -16.87 -5.17 14.74
CA ALA A 71 -17.05 -5.02 16.17
C ALA A 71 -18.00 -3.87 16.49
N ALA A 72 -19.05 -4.14 17.24
CA ALA A 72 -19.89 -3.13 17.86
C ALA A 72 -19.27 -2.68 19.20
N LEU A 73 -19.23 -1.36 19.44
CA LEU A 73 -18.65 -0.82 20.69
C LEU A 73 -19.62 -0.93 21.88
N ASN A 74 -20.90 -0.97 21.59
CA ASN A 74 -21.97 -1.18 22.56
C ASN A 74 -22.87 -2.30 22.04
N ARG A 75 -23.60 -2.95 22.95
CA ARG A 75 -24.55 -4.00 22.57
C ARG A 75 -25.74 -3.39 21.84
N PRO A 76 -26.01 -3.75 20.56
CA PRO A 76 -27.19 -3.28 19.83
C PRO A 76 -28.49 -3.82 20.44
N ALA A 77 -29.61 -3.19 20.08
CA ALA A 77 -30.92 -3.69 20.45
C ALA A 77 -31.16 -5.11 19.89
N PRO A 78 -31.89 -5.99 20.61
CA PRO A 78 -32.20 -7.33 20.12
C PRO A 78 -33.07 -7.29 18.88
N GLY A 79 -32.97 -8.32 18.04
CA GLY A 79 -33.80 -8.49 16.84
C GLY A 79 -33.35 -7.78 15.58
N LEU A 80 -32.22 -7.04 15.63
CA LEU A 80 -31.64 -6.34 14.45
C LEU A 80 -30.72 -7.25 13.61
N LEU A 81 -30.29 -8.37 14.16
CA LEU A 81 -29.31 -9.30 13.56
C LEU A 81 -29.95 -10.65 13.30
N ALA A 82 -29.68 -11.19 12.13
CA ALA A 82 -30.10 -12.55 11.78
C ALA A 82 -29.13 -13.56 12.42
N GLU A 83 -29.66 -14.56 13.13
CA GLU A 83 -28.87 -15.70 13.58
C GLU A 83 -28.49 -16.54 12.36
N ARG A 84 -27.19 -16.72 12.12
CA ARG A 84 -26.64 -17.61 11.11
C ARG A 84 -25.49 -18.41 11.73
N PRO A 85 -25.41 -19.72 11.46
CA PRO A 85 -24.25 -20.49 11.90
C PRO A 85 -22.99 -19.97 11.21
N ILE A 86 -21.97 -19.68 12.00
CA ILE A 86 -20.64 -19.29 11.53
C ILE A 86 -19.58 -20.03 12.35
N ASP A 87 -18.39 -20.12 11.80
CA ASP A 87 -17.22 -20.58 12.56
C ASP A 87 -16.79 -19.48 13.55
N GLN A 88 -17.30 -19.57 14.79
CA GLN A 88 -16.97 -18.62 15.87
C GLN A 88 -15.50 -18.75 16.28
N ALA A 89 -14.90 -19.94 16.18
CA ALA A 89 -13.48 -20.12 16.49
C ALA A 89 -12.59 -19.34 15.52
N GLY A 90 -12.94 -19.29 14.24
CA GLY A 90 -12.27 -18.46 13.23
C GLY A 90 -12.43 -16.96 13.45
N LEU A 91 -13.51 -16.50 14.13
CA LEU A 91 -13.69 -15.08 14.44
C LEU A 91 -12.79 -14.61 15.58
N ALA A 92 -12.81 -15.30 16.73
CA ALA A 92 -12.15 -14.86 17.97
C ALA A 92 -10.81 -15.60 18.19
N GLY A 93 -10.55 -16.69 17.48
CA GLY A 93 -9.35 -17.50 17.67
C GLY A 93 -8.04 -16.74 17.45
N PRO A 94 -6.96 -17.19 18.13
CA PRO A 94 -5.64 -16.62 17.91
C PRO A 94 -5.18 -16.86 16.47
N GLU A 95 -4.76 -15.81 15.80
CA GLU A 95 -4.17 -15.85 14.46
C GLU A 95 -2.91 -14.97 14.48
N GLU A 96 -1.75 -15.58 14.29
CA GLU A 96 -0.45 -14.92 14.41
C GLU A 96 -0.27 -13.80 13.38
N LEU A 97 -0.80 -14.02 12.17
CA LEU A 97 -0.67 -13.07 11.06
C LEU A 97 -1.75 -11.98 11.08
N ARG A 98 -2.69 -12.04 12.04
CA ARG A 98 -3.75 -11.04 12.15
C ARG A 98 -3.18 -9.68 12.55
N SER A 99 -3.44 -8.69 11.70
CA SER A 99 -3.00 -7.32 11.94
C SER A 99 -3.61 -6.73 13.22
N PRO A 100 -2.90 -5.84 13.94
CA PRO A 100 -3.43 -5.21 15.16
C PRO A 100 -4.80 -4.54 14.95
N TRP A 101 -4.99 -3.84 13.85
CA TRP A 101 -6.26 -3.17 13.53
C TRP A 101 -7.39 -4.11 13.08
N ALA A 102 -7.11 -5.39 12.88
CA ALA A 102 -8.12 -6.42 12.65
C ALA A 102 -8.70 -6.97 13.98
N ARG A 103 -8.35 -6.32 15.10
CA ARG A 103 -8.88 -6.56 16.45
C ARG A 103 -9.32 -5.24 17.07
N LEU A 104 -10.39 -5.25 17.85
CA LEU A 104 -10.92 -4.04 18.48
C LEU A 104 -9.92 -3.40 19.43
N GLU A 105 -9.22 -4.20 20.23
CA GLU A 105 -8.20 -3.73 21.19
C GLU A 105 -7.07 -2.97 20.48
N GLY A 106 -6.60 -3.46 19.33
CA GLY A 106 -5.56 -2.79 18.55
C GLY A 106 -6.05 -1.48 17.92
N ILE A 107 -7.31 -1.40 17.49
CA ILE A 107 -7.91 -0.12 17.05
C ILE A 107 -7.99 0.86 18.24
N CYS A 108 -8.46 0.42 19.40
CA CYS A 108 -8.54 1.26 20.59
C CYS A 108 -7.16 1.76 21.04
N GLU A 109 -6.14 0.89 21.01
CA GLU A 109 -4.76 1.29 21.35
C GLU A 109 -4.22 2.36 20.40
N VAL A 110 -4.37 2.18 19.09
CA VAL A 110 -3.84 3.13 18.11
C VAL A 110 -4.58 4.47 18.15
N LEU A 111 -5.90 4.46 18.41
CA LEU A 111 -6.69 5.69 18.56
C LEU A 111 -6.35 6.42 19.86
N SER A 112 -6.08 5.71 20.96
CA SER A 112 -5.60 6.31 22.21
C SER A 112 -4.25 6.98 21.99
N TRP A 113 -3.28 6.26 21.41
CA TRP A 113 -1.98 6.85 21.05
C TRP A 113 -2.11 8.10 20.17
N ALA A 114 -3.02 8.06 19.18
CA ALA A 114 -3.26 9.21 18.31
C ALA A 114 -3.81 10.41 19.06
N SER A 115 -4.77 10.19 19.99
CA SER A 115 -5.34 11.24 20.83
C SER A 115 -4.28 11.90 21.71
N ASP A 116 -3.43 11.10 22.36
CA ASP A 116 -2.35 11.59 23.23
C ASP A 116 -1.31 12.39 22.42
N THR A 117 -0.91 11.86 21.26
CA THR A 117 0.03 12.51 20.35
C THR A 117 -0.51 13.83 19.80
N LEU A 118 -1.79 13.88 19.43
CA LEU A 118 -2.45 15.10 18.99
C LEU A 118 -2.52 16.13 20.11
N SER A 119 -2.84 15.69 21.32
CA SER A 119 -2.89 16.57 22.50
C SER A 119 -1.53 17.17 22.80
N ALA A 120 -0.46 16.38 22.75
CA ALA A 120 0.92 16.86 22.91
C ALA A 120 1.33 17.88 21.81
N ALA A 121 0.79 17.71 20.59
CA ALA A 121 1.00 18.65 19.47
C ALA A 121 0.05 19.87 19.52
N GLY A 122 -0.68 20.08 20.60
CA GLY A 122 -1.63 21.20 20.76
C GLY A 122 -2.81 21.12 19.77
N ARG A 123 -3.22 19.90 19.40
CA ARG A 123 -4.39 19.61 18.57
C ARG A 123 -5.32 18.71 19.37
N ARG A 124 -6.59 19.10 19.46
CA ARG A 124 -7.62 18.28 20.12
C ARG A 124 -8.59 17.72 19.10
N MET A 125 -8.98 16.47 19.28
CA MET A 125 -10.07 15.89 18.51
C MET A 125 -11.38 16.62 18.82
N THR A 126 -12.16 16.90 17.77
CA THR A 126 -13.46 17.60 17.86
C THR A 126 -14.66 16.68 17.60
N GLY A 127 -14.39 15.39 17.37
CA GLY A 127 -15.39 14.37 17.11
C GLY A 127 -14.77 12.98 17.04
N PRO A 128 -15.56 11.95 16.78
CA PRO A 128 -15.08 10.57 16.68
C PRO A 128 -14.18 10.38 15.48
N ALA A 129 -13.26 9.41 15.57
CA ALA A 129 -12.48 8.93 14.46
C ALA A 129 -13.38 8.30 13.39
N VAL A 130 -13.11 8.59 12.12
CA VAL A 130 -13.80 8.01 10.97
C VAL A 130 -12.88 7.01 10.30
N GLN A 131 -13.25 5.73 10.35
CA GLN A 131 -12.54 4.67 9.64
C GLN A 131 -12.80 4.79 8.14
N ARG A 132 -11.74 5.03 7.36
CA ARG A 132 -11.80 5.22 5.91
C ARG A 132 -11.52 3.92 5.18
N LYS A 133 -10.40 3.29 5.52
CA LYS A 133 -9.95 2.03 4.93
C LYS A 133 -9.56 1.05 6.03
N THR A 134 -9.79 -0.22 5.74
CA THR A 134 -9.16 -1.33 6.47
C THR A 134 -8.99 -2.51 5.51
N TRP A 135 -7.81 -3.10 5.54
CA TRP A 135 -7.44 -4.28 4.79
C TRP A 135 -6.10 -4.82 5.33
N ASN A 136 -5.58 -5.85 4.70
CA ASN A 136 -4.35 -6.54 5.14
C ASN A 136 -3.08 -5.66 5.14
N LEU A 137 -3.01 -4.60 4.32
CA LEU A 137 -1.82 -3.74 4.19
C LEU A 137 -1.90 -2.43 4.98
N ALA A 138 -3.08 -2.01 5.43
CA ALA A 138 -3.22 -0.78 6.23
C ALA A 138 -4.60 -0.64 6.88
N ALA A 139 -4.67 0.14 7.96
CA ALA A 139 -5.88 0.84 8.34
C ALA A 139 -5.66 2.35 8.31
N LEU A 140 -6.66 3.07 7.82
CA LEU A 140 -6.64 4.52 7.66
C LEU A 140 -7.85 5.15 8.34
N PHE A 141 -7.57 6.08 9.26
CA PHE A 141 -8.60 6.84 9.96
C PHE A 141 -8.44 8.33 9.70
N ARG A 142 -9.56 9.01 9.53
CA ARG A 142 -9.62 10.48 9.54
C ARG A 142 -10.05 10.94 10.93
N LEU A 143 -9.21 11.77 11.55
CA LEU A 143 -9.40 12.32 12.90
C LEU A 143 -9.77 13.80 12.76
N PRO A 144 -11.01 14.21 13.11
CA PRO A 144 -11.39 15.62 13.08
C PRO A 144 -10.70 16.36 14.23
N THR A 145 -10.04 17.48 13.90
CA THR A 145 -9.42 18.36 14.92
C THR A 145 -9.80 19.82 14.71
N GLY A 146 -9.64 20.65 15.74
CA GLY A 146 -9.89 22.08 15.65
C GLY A 146 -8.96 22.85 14.67
N LYS A 147 -7.89 22.20 14.19
CA LYS A 147 -6.93 22.74 13.21
C LYS A 147 -6.99 22.03 11.85
N GLY A 148 -8.16 21.45 11.51
CA GLY A 148 -8.36 20.64 10.31
C GLY A 148 -8.16 19.13 10.56
N PRO A 149 -8.54 18.29 9.59
CA PRO A 149 -8.44 16.84 9.73
C PRO A 149 -6.99 16.37 9.78
N VAL A 150 -6.77 15.27 10.48
CA VAL A 150 -5.50 14.56 10.57
C VAL A 150 -5.74 13.12 10.14
N TRP A 151 -4.75 12.49 9.53
CA TRP A 151 -4.82 11.13 9.05
C TRP A 151 -3.95 10.23 9.92
N LEU A 152 -4.56 9.22 10.54
CA LEU A 152 -3.87 8.14 11.23
C LEU A 152 -3.78 6.95 10.27
N LYS A 153 -2.57 6.50 9.98
CA LYS A 153 -2.30 5.29 9.21
C LYS A 153 -1.53 4.29 10.06
N THR A 154 -1.92 3.03 9.97
CA THR A 154 -1.16 1.91 10.53
C THR A 154 -0.82 0.91 9.42
N THR A 155 0.34 0.25 9.53
CA THR A 155 0.87 -0.66 8.53
C THR A 155 1.32 -1.98 9.15
N PRO A 156 1.37 -3.09 8.38
CA PRO A 156 1.78 -4.38 8.89
C PRO A 156 3.26 -4.44 9.21
N ARG A 157 3.67 -5.48 9.94
CA ARG A 157 5.06 -5.68 10.39
C ARG A 157 6.08 -5.79 9.26
N PHE A 158 5.67 -6.26 8.08
CA PHE A 158 6.53 -6.41 6.90
C PHE A 158 6.63 -5.14 6.02
N ALA A 159 5.86 -4.10 6.32
CA ALA A 159 5.98 -2.80 5.64
C ALA A 159 7.22 -2.03 6.15
N ALA A 160 7.69 -1.03 5.41
CA ALA A 160 8.66 -0.08 5.91
C ALA A 160 8.09 0.77 7.06
N ASP A 161 8.94 1.32 7.92
CA ASP A 161 8.53 2.33 8.89
C ASP A 161 8.28 3.66 8.17
N GLU A 162 7.01 3.90 7.85
CA GLU A 162 6.59 5.02 7.00
C GLU A 162 6.97 6.38 7.60
N GLY A 163 6.88 6.53 8.92
CA GLY A 163 7.25 7.78 9.59
C GLY A 163 8.73 8.11 9.43
N SER A 164 9.60 7.13 9.55
CA SER A 164 11.05 7.30 9.36
C SER A 164 11.42 7.57 7.90
N VAL A 165 10.75 6.93 6.95
CA VAL A 165 10.94 7.16 5.52
C VAL A 165 10.52 8.58 5.15
N ILE A 166 9.33 9.02 5.54
CA ILE A 166 8.84 10.38 5.32
C ILE A 166 9.81 11.40 5.93
N ALA A 167 10.31 11.16 7.15
CA ALA A 167 11.27 12.05 7.79
C ALA A 167 12.61 12.15 7.01
N ALA A 168 13.05 11.07 6.37
CA ALA A 168 14.24 11.09 5.53
C ALA A 168 14.05 12.00 4.30
N PHE A 169 12.93 11.85 3.59
CA PHE A 169 12.61 12.70 2.44
C PHE A 169 12.30 14.15 2.84
N ALA A 170 11.64 14.37 3.97
CA ALA A 170 11.32 15.71 4.47
C ALA A 170 12.56 16.57 4.77
N ARG A 171 13.69 15.94 5.15
CA ARG A 171 14.96 16.64 5.34
C ARG A 171 15.55 17.18 4.04
N VAL A 172 15.22 16.55 2.91
CA VAL A 172 15.70 16.93 1.57
C VAL A 172 14.70 17.87 0.89
N ASP A 173 13.44 17.52 0.90
CA ASP A 173 12.35 18.27 0.28
C ASP A 173 11.05 18.11 1.11
N PRO A 174 10.78 19.04 2.04
CA PRO A 174 9.61 18.94 2.92
C PRO A 174 8.27 19.08 2.21
N VAL A 175 8.24 19.61 0.98
CA VAL A 175 7.01 19.73 0.18
C VAL A 175 6.71 18.43 -0.60
N LEU A 176 7.69 17.54 -0.71
CA LEU A 176 7.54 16.27 -1.40
C LEU A 176 6.68 15.27 -0.62
N VAL A 177 6.55 15.43 0.69
CA VAL A 177 5.93 14.47 1.60
C VAL A 177 4.85 15.11 2.47
N PRO A 178 3.91 14.33 3.03
CA PRO A 178 2.94 14.88 3.97
C PRO A 178 3.62 15.35 5.26
N PRO A 179 3.10 16.41 5.90
CA PRO A 179 3.56 16.81 7.22
C PRO A 179 3.30 15.70 8.24
N VAL A 180 4.34 15.26 8.96
CA VAL A 180 4.20 14.32 10.07
C VAL A 180 3.91 15.08 11.37
N ILE A 181 2.80 14.75 12.02
CA ILE A 181 2.42 15.29 13.33
C ILE A 181 3.00 14.43 14.46
N GLY A 182 3.05 13.12 14.23
CA GLY A 182 3.65 12.16 15.13
C GLY A 182 3.86 10.82 14.46
N ALA A 183 4.86 10.09 14.91
CA ALA A 183 5.17 8.75 14.42
C ALA A 183 5.47 7.80 15.59
N GLY A 184 5.17 6.53 15.40
CA GLY A 184 5.50 5.43 16.30
C GLY A 184 5.65 4.15 15.50
N PRO A 185 6.05 3.04 16.13
CA PRO A 185 6.22 1.78 15.41
C PRO A 185 4.98 1.42 14.59
N ARG A 186 5.13 1.31 13.26
CA ARG A 186 4.05 0.94 12.32
C ARG A 186 2.81 1.84 12.34
N ARG A 187 2.93 3.07 12.79
CA ARG A 187 1.84 4.04 12.85
C ARG A 187 2.36 5.46 12.65
N VAL A 188 1.57 6.27 11.96
CA VAL A 188 1.93 7.67 11.67
C VAL A 188 0.68 8.54 11.68
N LEU A 189 0.82 9.76 12.22
CA LEU A 189 -0.16 10.84 12.13
C LEU A 189 0.31 11.85 11.10
N LEU A 190 -0.46 12.00 10.03
CA LEU A 190 -0.17 12.86 8.90
C LEU A 190 -1.11 14.06 8.88
N GLY A 191 -0.57 15.23 8.59
CA GLY A 191 -1.36 16.41 8.26
C GLY A 191 -2.19 16.17 6.99
N HIS A 192 -3.33 16.83 6.90
CA HIS A 192 -4.15 16.78 5.69
C HIS A 192 -3.45 17.46 4.52
N LEU A 193 -3.39 16.77 3.39
CA LEU A 193 -2.98 17.32 2.10
C LEU A 193 -4.24 17.68 1.30
N PRO A 194 -4.37 18.93 0.86
CA PRO A 194 -5.48 19.34 0.00
C PRO A 194 -5.38 18.69 -1.39
N GLY A 195 -6.43 18.84 -2.19
CA GLY A 195 -6.46 18.37 -3.56
C GLY A 195 -6.86 16.90 -3.72
N GLU A 196 -6.54 16.34 -4.88
CA GLU A 196 -6.96 15.00 -5.32
C GLU A 196 -5.77 14.14 -5.73
N ASP A 197 -6.01 12.85 -5.91
CA ASP A 197 -5.03 11.92 -6.47
C ASP A 197 -4.80 12.24 -7.96
N CYS A 198 -3.56 12.08 -8.42
CA CYS A 198 -3.12 12.58 -9.73
C CYS A 198 -3.30 11.58 -10.88
N TRP A 199 -4.34 10.72 -10.88
CA TRP A 199 -4.54 9.69 -11.91
C TRP A 199 -4.54 10.22 -13.35
N ASP A 200 -5.10 11.41 -13.56
CA ASP A 200 -5.15 12.07 -14.87
C ASP A 200 -4.69 13.54 -14.80
N THR A 201 -3.62 13.79 -14.07
CA THR A 201 -3.08 15.13 -13.86
C THR A 201 -2.33 15.69 -15.08
N SER A 202 -1.98 16.98 -15.03
CA SER A 202 -1.25 17.65 -16.11
C SER A 202 0.18 17.13 -16.28
N PRO A 203 0.77 17.21 -17.50
CA PRO A 203 2.18 16.86 -17.72
C PRO A 203 3.15 17.64 -16.82
N GLN A 204 2.82 18.86 -16.42
CA GLN A 204 3.63 19.69 -15.55
C GLN A 204 3.73 19.10 -14.14
N ILE A 205 2.59 18.65 -13.58
CA ILE A 205 2.56 18.01 -12.26
C ILE A 205 3.30 16.68 -12.31
N ILE A 206 3.11 15.86 -13.38
CA ILE A 206 3.84 14.61 -13.59
C ILE A 206 5.35 14.87 -13.59
N THR A 207 5.81 15.78 -14.44
CA THR A 207 7.22 16.12 -14.56
C THR A 207 7.79 16.58 -13.23
N SER A 208 7.08 17.47 -12.52
CA SER A 208 7.51 18.00 -11.23
C SER A 208 7.61 16.88 -10.17
N ALA A 209 6.61 16.01 -10.03
CA ALA A 209 6.61 14.93 -9.06
C ALA A 209 7.79 13.96 -9.29
N VAL A 210 7.99 13.55 -10.55
CA VAL A 210 9.07 12.61 -10.95
C VAL A 210 10.45 13.24 -10.73
N GLN A 211 10.65 14.48 -11.16
CA GLN A 211 11.95 15.19 -11.02
C GLN A 211 12.30 15.45 -9.56
N ARG A 212 11.33 15.81 -8.72
CA ARG A 212 11.54 16.05 -7.29
C ARG A 212 11.88 14.79 -6.54
N LEU A 213 11.17 13.68 -6.81
CA LEU A 213 11.52 12.39 -6.20
C LEU A 213 12.94 11.96 -6.61
N ALA A 214 13.26 11.96 -7.91
CA ALA A 214 14.59 11.60 -8.40
C ALA A 214 15.69 12.50 -7.80
N ALA A 215 15.42 13.80 -7.64
CA ALA A 215 16.36 14.73 -7.00
C ALA A 215 16.62 14.38 -5.53
N ALA A 216 15.55 14.09 -4.77
CA ALA A 216 15.67 13.69 -3.38
C ALA A 216 16.40 12.33 -3.24
N GLN A 217 16.07 11.38 -4.08
CA GLN A 217 16.75 10.07 -4.14
C GLN A 217 18.26 10.20 -4.42
N ALA A 218 18.64 11.03 -5.38
CA ALA A 218 20.05 11.26 -5.70
C ALA A 218 20.84 11.86 -4.51
N ILE A 219 20.20 12.77 -3.74
CA ILE A 219 20.81 13.32 -2.53
C ILE A 219 20.95 12.23 -1.45
N LEU A 220 19.90 11.43 -1.22
CA LEU A 220 19.90 10.34 -0.23
C LEU A 220 20.89 9.23 -0.58
N ALA A 221 21.11 8.95 -1.86
CA ALA A 221 22.14 8.00 -2.32
C ALA A 221 23.55 8.42 -1.86
N GLY A 222 23.84 9.71 -1.81
CA GLY A 222 25.10 10.25 -1.29
C GLY A 222 25.20 10.26 0.25
N GLN A 223 24.15 9.86 0.96
CA GLN A 223 24.04 9.94 2.42
C GLN A 223 23.57 8.64 3.06
N PRO A 224 24.23 7.49 2.84
CA PRO A 224 23.74 6.19 3.31
C PRO A 224 23.56 6.11 4.84
N ALA A 225 24.34 6.84 5.61
CA ALA A 225 24.22 6.92 7.06
C ALA A 225 22.94 7.65 7.54
N SER A 226 22.26 8.40 6.67
CA SER A 226 21.02 9.13 6.98
C SER A 226 19.76 8.33 6.65
N LEU A 227 19.90 7.14 6.07
CA LEU A 227 18.77 6.29 5.70
C LEU A 227 18.12 5.68 6.95
N PRO A 228 16.79 5.49 6.94
CA PRO A 228 16.08 4.85 8.03
C PRO A 228 16.62 3.43 8.29
N PRO A 229 16.73 3.02 9.56
CA PRO A 229 17.10 1.64 9.89
C PRO A 229 15.95 0.67 9.52
N GLY A 230 16.31 -0.59 9.25
CA GLY A 230 15.33 -1.65 9.03
C GLY A 230 14.58 -1.58 7.68
N LEU A 231 15.09 -0.81 6.73
CA LEU A 231 14.57 -0.85 5.36
C LEU A 231 14.80 -2.22 4.74
N PRO A 232 13.82 -2.78 3.99
CA PRO A 232 14.05 -3.95 3.16
C PRO A 232 15.20 -3.69 2.18
N ASP A 233 16.15 -4.62 2.10
CA ASP A 233 17.23 -4.58 1.11
C ASP A 233 16.74 -5.23 -0.19
N ARG A 234 16.66 -4.43 -1.25
CA ARG A 234 16.27 -4.87 -2.60
C ARG A 234 17.31 -4.48 -3.65
N ARG A 235 18.56 -4.37 -3.22
CA ARG A 235 19.65 -4.21 -4.17
C ARG A 235 19.71 -5.42 -5.10
N THR A 236 20.25 -5.20 -6.29
CA THR A 236 20.24 -6.18 -7.39
C THR A 236 20.64 -7.60 -6.97
N PRO A 237 21.72 -7.86 -6.22
CA PRO A 237 22.06 -9.22 -5.81
C PRO A 237 21.04 -9.85 -4.86
N VAL A 238 20.45 -9.03 -3.97
CA VAL A 238 19.48 -9.52 -2.98
C VAL A 238 18.17 -9.88 -3.66
N ILE A 239 17.63 -8.98 -4.48
CA ILE A 239 16.36 -9.23 -5.18
C ILE A 239 16.47 -10.37 -6.19
N ALA A 240 17.62 -10.53 -6.85
CA ALA A 240 17.88 -11.67 -7.74
C ALA A 240 17.81 -13.01 -6.97
N GLY A 241 18.37 -13.06 -5.76
CA GLY A 241 18.26 -14.21 -4.86
C GLY A 241 16.83 -14.47 -4.40
N GLN A 242 16.07 -13.42 -4.03
CA GLN A 242 14.66 -13.53 -3.63
C GLN A 242 13.78 -14.04 -4.79
N ILE A 243 14.01 -13.58 -6.02
CA ILE A 243 13.30 -14.08 -7.21
C ILE A 243 13.65 -15.57 -7.44
N SER A 244 14.90 -15.98 -7.28
CA SER A 244 15.27 -17.39 -7.39
C SER A 244 14.54 -18.23 -6.36
N ALA A 245 14.51 -17.80 -5.09
CA ALA A 245 13.78 -18.50 -4.03
C ALA A 245 12.27 -18.54 -4.29
N LEU A 246 11.68 -17.46 -4.80
CA LEU A 246 10.27 -17.42 -5.21
C LEU A 246 9.96 -18.48 -6.28
N LEU A 247 10.83 -18.64 -7.29
CA LEU A 247 10.67 -19.61 -8.37
C LEU A 247 10.97 -21.06 -7.93
N ASP A 248 11.58 -21.27 -6.77
CA ASP A 248 11.72 -22.57 -6.11
C ASP A 248 10.56 -22.88 -5.13
N GLY A 249 9.75 -21.85 -4.83
CA GLY A 249 8.64 -21.91 -3.88
C GLY A 249 7.30 -22.34 -4.50
N PRO A 250 6.21 -22.21 -3.72
CA PRO A 250 4.85 -22.65 -4.12
C PRO A 250 4.35 -22.02 -5.43
N VAL A 251 4.75 -20.78 -5.76
CA VAL A 251 4.33 -20.09 -6.99
C VAL A 251 4.72 -20.87 -8.26
N ALA A 252 5.76 -21.70 -8.20
CA ALA A 252 6.16 -22.52 -9.34
C ALA A 252 5.07 -23.50 -9.77
N SER A 253 4.18 -23.94 -8.87
CA SER A 253 3.05 -24.82 -9.20
C SER A 253 1.96 -24.14 -10.01
N GLU A 254 1.92 -22.79 -10.01
CA GLU A 254 0.99 -21.99 -10.80
C GLU A 254 1.52 -21.67 -12.21
N LEU A 255 2.79 -22.02 -12.49
CA LEU A 255 3.50 -21.71 -13.72
C LEU A 255 3.85 -22.99 -14.48
N SER A 256 3.94 -22.91 -15.80
CA SER A 256 4.52 -23.98 -16.59
C SER A 256 6.04 -24.04 -16.39
N ALA A 257 6.65 -25.19 -16.62
CA ALA A 257 8.11 -25.38 -16.58
C ALA A 257 8.84 -24.38 -17.54
N GLY A 258 8.24 -24.09 -18.71
CA GLY A 258 8.76 -23.12 -19.65
C GLY A 258 8.73 -21.68 -19.11
N GLU A 259 7.66 -21.28 -18.40
CA GLU A 259 7.57 -19.97 -17.74
C GLU A 259 8.60 -19.83 -16.62
N VAL A 260 8.78 -20.85 -15.78
CA VAL A 260 9.80 -20.87 -14.73
C VAL A 260 11.20 -20.74 -15.32
N ALA A 261 11.54 -21.53 -16.36
CA ALA A 261 12.84 -21.47 -17.01
C ALA A 261 13.09 -20.09 -17.65
N ALA A 262 12.09 -19.52 -18.32
CA ALA A 262 12.18 -18.19 -18.91
C ALA A 262 12.35 -17.08 -17.86
N ALA A 263 11.61 -17.14 -16.75
CA ALA A 263 11.76 -16.18 -15.64
C ALA A 263 13.14 -16.24 -15.00
N ARG A 264 13.69 -17.46 -14.79
CA ARG A 264 15.10 -17.65 -14.35
C ARG A 264 16.10 -17.01 -15.34
N GLY A 265 15.84 -17.12 -16.63
CA GLY A 265 16.66 -16.48 -17.66
C GLY A 265 16.72 -14.95 -17.53
N LEU A 266 15.65 -14.32 -17.04
CA LEU A 266 15.62 -12.87 -16.84
C LEU A 266 16.52 -12.41 -15.70
N ILE A 267 16.79 -13.25 -14.69
CA ILE A 267 17.65 -12.90 -13.55
C ILE A 267 19.05 -12.47 -14.02
N SER A 268 19.55 -13.01 -15.13
CA SER A 268 20.85 -12.62 -15.71
C SER A 268 20.92 -11.18 -16.20
N ARG A 269 19.78 -10.46 -16.27
CA ARG A 269 19.74 -9.04 -16.64
C ARG A 269 20.08 -8.08 -15.48
N PHE A 270 20.01 -8.52 -14.23
CA PHE A 270 20.30 -7.67 -13.08
C PHE A 270 21.74 -7.09 -13.08
N PRO A 271 22.80 -7.84 -13.39
CA PRO A 271 24.14 -7.26 -13.54
C PRO A 271 24.21 -6.17 -14.64
N LEU A 272 23.45 -6.32 -15.74
CA LEU A 272 23.37 -5.29 -16.78
C LEU A 272 22.70 -4.00 -16.30
N LEU A 273 21.81 -4.11 -15.31
CA LEU A 273 21.19 -2.95 -14.66
C LEU A 273 22.22 -2.21 -13.79
N ASP A 274 23.07 -2.93 -13.06
CA ASP A 274 24.15 -2.35 -12.26
C ASP A 274 25.17 -1.61 -13.13
N GLU A 275 25.49 -2.14 -14.33
CA GLU A 275 26.36 -1.50 -15.30
C GLU A 275 25.83 -0.12 -15.78
N CYS A 276 24.53 0.18 -15.63
CA CYS A 276 23.97 1.48 -15.97
C CYS A 276 24.42 2.61 -15.00
N GLY A 277 25.09 2.29 -13.91
CA GLY A 277 25.76 3.24 -13.03
C GLY A 277 24.83 4.10 -12.18
N LEU A 278 23.56 3.73 -12.02
CA LEU A 278 22.66 4.41 -11.08
C LEU A 278 22.90 3.90 -9.66
N PRO A 279 23.05 4.80 -8.66
CA PRO A 279 23.31 4.39 -7.29
C PRO A 279 22.05 3.81 -6.63
N ASP A 280 22.25 2.83 -5.74
CA ASP A 280 21.19 2.42 -4.82
C ASP A 280 20.83 3.55 -3.88
N THR A 281 19.53 3.68 -3.58
CA THR A 281 18.99 4.76 -2.76
C THR A 281 17.73 4.32 -2.03
N LEU A 282 17.10 5.26 -1.30
CA LEU A 282 15.75 5.07 -0.74
C LEU A 282 14.70 5.17 -1.86
N VAL A 283 14.09 4.06 -2.17
CA VAL A 283 13.06 3.91 -3.21
C VAL A 283 11.68 3.95 -2.55
N HIS A 284 10.69 4.58 -3.20
CA HIS A 284 9.30 4.60 -2.73
C HIS A 284 8.65 3.21 -2.82
N GLY A 285 8.89 2.51 -3.92
CA GLY A 285 8.42 1.14 -4.18
C GLY A 285 7.02 1.05 -4.80
N ASP A 286 6.17 2.06 -4.61
CA ASP A 286 4.83 2.15 -5.22
C ASP A 286 4.54 3.56 -5.75
N PHE A 287 5.50 4.17 -6.44
CA PHE A 287 5.46 5.54 -6.92
C PHE A 287 4.57 5.69 -8.15
N HIS A 288 3.26 5.74 -7.97
CA HIS A 288 2.29 5.93 -9.05
C HIS A 288 1.33 7.11 -8.77
N PRO A 289 0.62 7.64 -9.79
CA PRO A 289 -0.21 8.84 -9.68
C PRO A 289 -1.30 8.80 -8.62
N GLY A 290 -1.77 7.61 -8.23
CA GLY A 290 -2.72 7.43 -7.14
C GLY A 290 -2.13 7.71 -5.74
N ASN A 291 -0.79 7.72 -5.63
CA ASN A 291 -0.07 8.06 -4.43
C ASN A 291 0.51 9.49 -4.48
N TRP A 292 0.12 10.31 -5.46
CA TRP A 292 0.46 11.73 -5.55
C TRP A 292 -0.78 12.57 -5.30
N ARG A 293 -0.67 13.57 -4.42
CA ARG A 293 -1.77 14.50 -4.12
C ARG A 293 -1.42 15.91 -4.50
N SER A 294 -2.29 16.57 -5.25
CA SER A 294 -2.11 17.95 -5.70
C SER A 294 -3.44 18.72 -5.68
N ASP A 295 -3.38 19.97 -5.32
CA ASP A 295 -4.45 20.96 -5.46
C ASP A 295 -4.22 21.90 -6.66
N GLY A 296 -3.35 21.50 -7.61
CA GLY A 296 -2.90 22.30 -8.74
C GLY A 296 -1.44 22.79 -8.57
N GLY A 297 -0.89 22.74 -7.37
CA GLY A 297 0.50 22.97 -7.05
C GLY A 297 1.38 21.72 -7.20
N PRO A 298 2.65 21.76 -6.72
CA PRO A 298 3.53 20.59 -6.69
C PRO A 298 2.90 19.44 -5.91
N ALA A 299 2.92 18.24 -6.48
CA ALA A 299 2.35 17.07 -5.81
C ALA A 299 3.19 16.69 -4.58
N ALA A 300 2.50 16.34 -3.49
CA ALA A 300 3.07 15.61 -2.36
C ALA A 300 2.83 14.11 -2.55
N ILE A 301 3.80 13.29 -2.15
CA ILE A 301 3.78 11.83 -2.31
C ILE A 301 3.38 11.20 -0.98
N VAL A 302 2.44 10.26 -1.04
CA VAL A 302 1.90 9.52 0.10
C VAL A 302 2.12 8.02 -0.08
N ASP A 303 1.84 7.24 0.98
CA ASP A 303 1.94 5.77 0.96
C ASP A 303 3.35 5.23 0.76
N TRP A 304 4.21 5.48 1.75
CA TRP A 304 5.62 5.09 1.78
C TRP A 304 5.85 3.70 2.40
N ALA A 305 4.79 2.91 2.56
CA ALA A 305 4.84 1.60 3.22
C ALA A 305 5.68 0.55 2.48
N ASP A 306 5.85 0.72 1.15
CA ASP A 306 6.64 -0.17 0.29
C ASP A 306 8.09 0.30 0.08
N ALA A 307 8.50 1.33 0.81
CA ALA A 307 9.84 1.88 0.68
C ALA A 307 10.93 0.85 1.04
N HIS A 308 12.03 0.90 0.29
CA HIS A 308 13.13 -0.03 0.43
C HIS A 308 14.45 0.61 -0.02
N PHE A 309 15.56 -0.05 0.26
CA PHE A 309 16.87 0.34 -0.26
C PHE A 309 17.18 -0.46 -1.53
N GLY A 310 17.41 0.22 -2.66
CA GLY A 310 17.67 -0.43 -3.93
C GLY A 310 17.77 0.53 -5.12
N ASN A 311 17.71 -0.01 -6.33
CA ASN A 311 17.87 0.76 -7.55
C ASN A 311 16.64 1.66 -7.83
N PRO A 312 16.80 2.97 -8.06
CA PRO A 312 15.72 3.93 -8.25
C PRO A 312 14.88 3.71 -9.52
N VAL A 313 15.33 2.86 -10.42
CA VAL A 313 14.64 2.59 -11.69
C VAL A 313 13.23 2.06 -11.50
N LEU A 314 12.96 1.38 -10.37
CA LEU A 314 11.63 0.86 -10.05
C LEU A 314 10.59 1.99 -9.93
N ASP A 315 10.94 3.10 -9.28
CA ASP A 315 10.05 4.26 -9.17
C ASP A 315 9.86 4.94 -10.54
N GLY A 316 10.90 4.96 -11.38
CA GLY A 316 10.80 5.49 -12.75
C GLY A 316 9.80 4.73 -13.62
N LEU A 317 9.79 3.40 -13.50
CA LEU A 317 8.84 2.54 -14.21
C LEU A 317 7.44 2.65 -13.59
N ARG A 318 7.33 2.59 -12.26
CA ARG A 318 6.05 2.62 -11.57
C ARG A 318 5.29 3.93 -11.83
N ALA A 319 5.99 5.06 -11.98
CA ALA A 319 5.40 6.33 -12.37
C ALA A 319 4.65 6.25 -13.72
N CYS A 320 5.10 5.39 -14.63
CA CYS A 320 4.51 5.24 -15.96
C CYS A 320 3.32 4.27 -15.99
N ASP A 321 3.30 3.24 -15.12
CA ASP A 321 2.38 2.11 -15.21
C ASP A 321 0.90 2.50 -15.23
N PHE A 322 0.51 3.47 -14.40
CA PHE A 322 -0.88 3.89 -14.21
C PHE A 322 -1.23 5.20 -14.92
N LEU A 323 -0.28 5.84 -15.60
CA LEU A 323 -0.58 7.01 -16.41
C LEU A 323 -1.28 6.62 -17.72
N PRO A 324 -2.19 7.47 -18.23
CA PRO A 324 -2.70 7.33 -19.60
C PRO A 324 -1.55 7.21 -20.59
N PRO A 325 -1.66 6.35 -21.63
CA PRO A 325 -0.55 6.08 -22.57
C PRO A 325 0.11 7.32 -23.14
N GLY A 326 -0.66 8.37 -23.46
CA GLY A 326 -0.11 9.63 -23.99
C GLY A 326 0.72 10.45 -22.99
N LYS A 327 0.64 10.16 -21.68
CA LYS A 327 1.39 10.87 -20.62
C LYS A 327 2.64 10.11 -20.16
N ARG A 328 2.73 8.81 -20.40
CA ARG A 328 3.88 7.96 -20.00
C ARG A 328 5.23 8.47 -20.53
N PRO A 329 5.35 8.90 -21.82
CA PRO A 329 6.62 9.42 -22.32
C PRO A 329 7.12 10.68 -21.61
N ALA A 330 6.22 11.49 -21.05
CA ALA A 330 6.61 12.66 -20.25
C ALA A 330 7.22 12.26 -18.92
N ALA A 331 6.61 11.28 -18.23
CA ALA A 331 7.15 10.74 -16.97
C ALA A 331 8.52 10.08 -17.19
N ALA A 332 8.65 9.23 -18.20
CA ALA A 332 9.91 8.56 -18.52
C ALA A 332 11.03 9.58 -18.83
N ARG A 333 10.75 10.57 -19.68
CA ARG A 333 11.72 11.64 -19.97
C ARG A 333 12.11 12.43 -18.74
N ALA A 334 11.13 12.83 -17.93
CA ALA A 334 11.40 13.57 -16.70
C ALA A 334 12.34 12.79 -15.74
N TRP A 335 12.15 11.48 -15.63
CA TRP A 335 13.01 10.62 -14.83
C TRP A 335 14.41 10.48 -15.44
N ILE A 336 14.51 10.23 -16.75
CA ILE A 336 15.80 10.13 -17.46
C ILE A 336 16.59 11.42 -17.29
N ASP A 337 15.99 12.57 -17.56
CA ASP A 337 16.65 13.87 -17.50
C ASP A 337 17.11 14.20 -16.08
N ALA A 338 16.28 13.85 -15.09
CA ALA A 338 16.59 14.06 -13.69
C ALA A 338 17.83 13.27 -13.24
N TRP A 339 17.94 11.99 -13.63
CA TRP A 339 19.09 11.16 -13.29
C TRP A 339 20.33 11.49 -14.13
N ALA A 340 20.19 11.68 -15.43
CA ALA A 340 21.31 12.03 -16.32
C ALA A 340 22.01 13.32 -15.88
N SER A 341 21.25 14.31 -15.40
CA SER A 341 21.81 15.57 -14.92
C SER A 341 22.57 15.45 -13.58
N ARG A 342 22.34 14.37 -12.81
CA ARG A 342 22.89 14.20 -11.45
C ARG A 342 24.00 13.17 -11.38
N ILE A 343 23.96 12.18 -12.26
CA ILE A 343 24.92 11.08 -12.28
C ILE A 343 25.68 11.10 -13.62
N PRO A 344 26.78 11.84 -13.72
CA PRO A 344 27.59 11.86 -14.92
C PRO A 344 28.08 10.46 -15.28
N GLY A 345 27.86 10.04 -16.53
CA GLY A 345 28.22 8.70 -17.00
C GLY A 345 27.17 7.61 -16.70
N GLY A 346 26.13 7.93 -15.95
CA GLY A 346 24.98 7.02 -15.76
C GLY A 346 24.15 6.90 -17.03
N GLU A 347 23.51 5.75 -17.23
CA GLU A 347 22.69 5.42 -18.40
C GLU A 347 21.20 5.21 -18.03
N PRO A 348 20.47 6.22 -17.51
CA PRO A 348 19.09 6.04 -17.01
C PRO A 348 18.13 5.53 -18.09
N ALA A 349 18.28 5.93 -19.34
CA ALA A 349 17.46 5.44 -20.44
C ALA A 349 17.70 3.94 -20.73
N ARG A 350 18.93 3.47 -20.61
CA ARG A 350 19.28 2.03 -20.72
C ARG A 350 18.73 1.28 -19.52
N ALA A 351 18.84 1.85 -18.30
CA ALA A 351 18.33 1.26 -17.08
C ALA A 351 16.81 0.99 -17.16
N LEU A 352 15.99 1.97 -17.59
CA LEU A 352 14.54 1.78 -17.77
C LEU A 352 14.23 0.60 -18.70
N ARG A 353 14.91 0.49 -19.84
CA ARG A 353 14.67 -0.61 -20.79
C ARG A 353 15.03 -1.97 -20.21
N ILE A 354 16.17 -2.08 -19.52
CA ILE A 354 16.61 -3.35 -18.91
C ILE A 354 15.66 -3.74 -17.77
N ALA A 355 15.26 -2.79 -16.96
CA ALA A 355 14.50 -3.02 -15.74
C ALA A 355 13.02 -3.31 -15.97
N GLU A 356 12.44 -2.95 -17.11
CA GLU A 356 11.00 -3.11 -17.37
C GLU A 356 10.48 -4.53 -17.05
N PRO A 357 11.05 -5.64 -17.58
CA PRO A 357 10.63 -6.98 -17.16
C PRO A 357 11.06 -7.33 -15.73
N LEU A 358 12.17 -6.77 -15.23
CA LEU A 358 12.69 -7.05 -13.89
C LEU A 358 11.80 -6.44 -12.80
N ALA A 359 11.19 -5.29 -13.05
CA ALA A 359 10.25 -4.65 -12.13
C ALA A 359 9.07 -5.58 -11.80
N HIS A 360 8.51 -6.25 -12.80
CA HIS A 360 7.43 -7.22 -12.58
C HIS A 360 7.88 -8.41 -11.72
N LEU A 361 9.12 -8.89 -11.90
CA LEU A 361 9.67 -9.95 -11.02
C LEU A 361 9.84 -9.45 -9.59
N THR A 362 10.25 -8.20 -9.42
CA THR A 362 10.36 -7.57 -8.09
C THR A 362 8.99 -7.44 -7.43
N TYR A 363 7.96 -7.06 -8.16
CA TYR A 363 6.58 -7.04 -7.66
C TYR A 363 6.07 -8.45 -7.32
N ALA A 364 6.44 -9.48 -8.07
CA ALA A 364 6.09 -10.86 -7.72
C ALA A 364 6.62 -11.27 -6.34
N VAL A 365 7.87 -10.89 -6.00
CA VAL A 365 8.43 -11.09 -4.66
C VAL A 365 7.62 -10.33 -3.62
N ARG A 366 7.27 -9.07 -3.90
CA ARG A 366 6.48 -8.25 -2.96
C ARG A 366 5.09 -8.82 -2.70
N TYR A 367 4.39 -9.29 -3.73
CA TYR A 367 3.08 -9.95 -3.58
C TYR A 367 3.17 -11.25 -2.78
N GLN A 368 4.26 -12.01 -2.94
CA GLN A 368 4.48 -13.19 -2.10
C GLN A 368 4.69 -12.81 -0.63
N GLU A 369 5.45 -11.74 -0.34
CA GLU A 369 5.61 -11.23 1.02
C GLU A 369 4.27 -10.81 1.64
N PHE A 370 3.34 -10.25 0.85
CA PHE A 370 1.99 -9.97 1.33
C PHE A 370 1.30 -11.27 1.74
N LEU A 371 1.27 -12.28 0.86
CA LEU A 371 0.63 -13.57 1.13
C LEU A 371 1.22 -14.29 2.35
N ASP A 372 2.53 -14.17 2.55
CA ASP A 372 3.24 -14.77 3.68
C ASP A 372 3.00 -14.01 5.00
N GLY A 373 2.71 -12.71 4.93
CA GLY A 373 2.58 -11.81 6.07
C GLY A 373 1.15 -11.52 6.54
N ILE A 374 0.11 -12.02 5.84
CA ILE A 374 -1.30 -11.72 6.13
C ILE A 374 -2.09 -12.96 6.54
N GLU A 375 -3.16 -12.75 7.32
CA GLU A 375 -4.04 -13.83 7.75
C GLU A 375 -4.77 -14.51 6.57
N PRO A 376 -5.12 -15.82 6.68
CA PRO A 376 -5.65 -16.59 5.56
C PRO A 376 -6.91 -16.01 4.90
N SER A 377 -7.84 -15.43 5.67
CA SER A 377 -9.08 -14.85 5.14
C SER A 377 -8.84 -13.67 4.20
N GLU A 378 -7.73 -12.94 4.37
CA GLU A 378 -7.38 -11.77 3.58
C GLU A 378 -6.45 -12.08 2.38
N ARG A 379 -5.96 -13.31 2.25
CA ARG A 379 -5.13 -13.72 1.10
C ARG A 379 -5.84 -13.56 -0.24
N ILE A 380 -7.17 -13.56 -0.25
CA ILE A 380 -7.98 -13.36 -1.46
C ILE A 380 -7.67 -12.02 -2.18
N TYR A 381 -7.12 -11.04 -1.47
CA TYR A 381 -6.69 -9.78 -2.09
C TYR A 381 -5.52 -9.97 -3.06
N HIS A 382 -4.65 -10.98 -2.84
CA HIS A 382 -3.35 -11.12 -3.53
C HIS A 382 -3.11 -12.52 -4.11
N VAL A 383 -4.05 -13.45 -3.92
CA VAL A 383 -3.93 -14.80 -4.49
C VAL A 383 -3.81 -14.72 -6.00
N GLY A 384 -2.77 -15.38 -6.57
CA GLY A 384 -2.47 -15.35 -8.00
C GLY A 384 -1.63 -14.15 -8.47
N ASP A 385 -1.49 -13.08 -7.67
CA ASP A 385 -0.70 -11.90 -8.04
C ASP A 385 0.77 -12.22 -8.33
N PRO A 386 1.48 -13.07 -7.54
CA PRO A 386 2.87 -13.42 -7.83
C PRO A 386 3.03 -14.07 -9.21
N ALA A 387 2.19 -15.05 -9.54
CA ALA A 387 2.23 -15.73 -10.84
C ALA A 387 1.84 -14.78 -11.99
N ALA A 388 0.84 -13.91 -11.79
CA ALA A 388 0.42 -12.91 -12.76
C ALA A 388 1.54 -11.91 -13.06
N ALA A 389 2.28 -11.47 -12.03
CA ALA A 389 3.43 -10.57 -12.18
C ALA A 389 4.59 -11.26 -12.93
N ILE A 390 4.89 -12.53 -12.64
CA ILE A 390 5.90 -13.30 -13.41
C ILE A 390 5.50 -13.38 -14.88
N ARG A 391 4.23 -13.68 -15.19
CA ARG A 391 3.75 -13.67 -16.58
C ARG A 391 3.83 -12.29 -17.24
N ALA A 392 3.60 -11.21 -16.49
CA ALA A 392 3.79 -9.85 -16.99
C ALA A 392 5.26 -9.58 -17.34
N ALA A 393 6.22 -10.01 -16.50
CA ALA A 393 7.64 -9.93 -16.82
C ALA A 393 7.99 -10.64 -18.12
N LEU A 394 7.45 -11.84 -18.34
CA LEU A 394 7.70 -12.61 -19.55
C LEU A 394 7.09 -11.96 -20.80
N ARG A 395 5.92 -11.32 -20.69
CA ARG A 395 5.33 -10.54 -21.82
C ARG A 395 6.21 -9.34 -22.13
N SER A 396 6.54 -8.51 -21.14
CA SER A 396 7.42 -7.35 -21.33
C SER A 396 8.76 -7.72 -21.98
N ALA A 397 9.37 -8.83 -21.55
CA ALA A 397 10.61 -9.31 -22.16
C ALA A 397 10.49 -9.77 -23.61
N LYS A 398 9.31 -10.20 -24.07
CA LYS A 398 9.05 -10.55 -25.47
C LYS A 398 8.87 -9.31 -26.35
N ASP A 399 8.20 -8.29 -25.81
CA ASP A 399 7.91 -7.05 -26.52
C ASP A 399 9.18 -6.19 -26.77
N GLN A 400 10.26 -6.51 -26.06
CA GLN A 400 11.59 -5.89 -26.21
C GLN A 400 12.48 -6.56 -27.28
N ARG A 401 12.09 -7.71 -27.84
CA ARG A 401 12.84 -8.44 -28.88
C ARG A 401 12.45 -7.99 -30.27
#